data_8dbcceb2d897d2a7028c2c345a18e2ba
#
_entry.id   8dbcceb2d897d2a7028c2c345a18e2ba
#
_cell.length_a   1.000
_cell.length_b   1.000
_cell.length_c   1.000
_cell.angle_alpha   90.00
_cell.angle_beta   90.00
_cell.angle_gamma   90.00
#
_symmetry.space_group_name_H-M   'P 1'
#
loop_
_entity.id
_entity.type
_entity.pdbx_description
1 polymer ?
#
loop_
_entity_poly.entity_id
_entity_poly.type
_entity_poly.pdbx_seq_one_letter_code
_entity_poly.pdbx_strand_id
1 'polypeptide(L)'
;METSKQKTLKGSFSLYGKGLHTGLNLTVTFNPAPENTGYKIQRIDMEGEPIIDAIADNVTDTQRGTVLERKGVRVGTVEHGMAALYAMGVDNCLIQVNGPEFPILDGSAVMYVEKIKEVGLVDQNAPKDFYIIRKKIEITDDNGSNITILPDEEFSITAMCSFNSKFISSQFATLDDIHKFSDAIAPARTFVFVRDIMPLLQANLIKGGDLDNAIVIYESKVPQEKLDQLADLLKVARIDAEAIGYIQHKPLLWDNECTRHKLLDIIGDMALIGKPIKGRIIATRPGHTVNNKFARLMRKEIRKHEVQAPIYDPNEEPVMDNNRIRELLPHRYPMQLVDKVIALGANSIVGVKNVTSNEPFFQGHFPQEPVMPGVLLVEAMSQCGGLLVLNQIEDPERWSTYFLKIDDVKFRQKVVPGDTVLFRVELLGPVRHGISSMKGYMFVGDRVVAEASFTAQIVKNK
;
A
#
# COMPACT_ATOMS: atom_id res chain seq x y z
N MET A 1 17.07 -11.82 -5.01
CA MET A 1 15.86 -11.89 -4.16
C MET A 1 14.68 -12.29 -5.02
N GLU A 2 13.97 -13.37 -4.68
CA GLU A 2 12.70 -13.67 -5.36
C GLU A 2 11.76 -12.49 -5.13
N THR A 3 11.33 -11.86 -6.23
CA THR A 3 10.33 -10.81 -6.16
C THR A 3 9.02 -11.44 -5.70
N SER A 4 8.48 -11.02 -4.55
CA SER A 4 7.18 -11.51 -4.09
C SER A 4 6.11 -11.20 -5.15
N LYS A 5 5.25 -12.18 -5.42
CA LYS A 5 4.19 -12.08 -6.43
C LYS A 5 2.93 -11.46 -5.84
N GLN A 6 2.14 -10.82 -6.68
CA GLN A 6 0.76 -10.44 -6.33
C GLN A 6 -0.06 -11.69 -6.05
N LYS A 7 -1.09 -11.53 -5.21
CA LYS A 7 -2.01 -12.61 -4.83
C LYS A 7 -3.45 -12.18 -4.99
N THR A 8 -4.28 -13.15 -5.36
CA THR A 8 -5.73 -13.02 -5.33
C THR A 8 -6.35 -14.22 -4.61
N LEU A 9 -7.65 -14.18 -4.35
CA LEU A 9 -8.39 -15.29 -3.77
C LEU A 9 -8.36 -16.50 -4.74
N LYS A 10 -8.29 -17.71 -4.19
CA LYS A 10 -8.36 -18.96 -5.01
C LYS A 10 -9.78 -19.23 -5.51
N GLY A 11 -10.79 -18.73 -4.81
CA GLY A 11 -12.21 -18.83 -5.14
C GLY A 11 -13.00 -17.69 -4.50
N SER A 12 -14.31 -17.64 -4.75
CA SER A 12 -15.20 -16.63 -4.19
C SER A 12 -15.78 -17.10 -2.85
N PHE A 13 -16.08 -16.13 -1.98
CA PHE A 13 -16.88 -16.38 -0.76
C PHE A 13 -17.85 -15.22 -0.51
N SER A 14 -18.91 -15.51 0.25
CA SER A 14 -19.90 -14.50 0.62
C SER A 14 -20.11 -14.47 2.13
N LEU A 15 -20.39 -13.28 2.65
CA LEU A 15 -20.81 -13.04 4.01
C LEU A 15 -22.15 -12.31 4.01
N TYR A 16 -23.03 -12.69 4.94
CA TYR A 16 -24.37 -12.15 5.07
C TYR A 16 -24.57 -11.59 6.48
N GLY A 17 -25.21 -10.43 6.60
CA GLY A 17 -25.49 -9.80 7.87
C GLY A 17 -26.26 -8.50 7.73
N LYS A 18 -26.49 -7.83 8.87
CA LYS A 18 -27.10 -6.51 8.90
C LYS A 18 -26.07 -5.42 8.63
N GLY A 19 -26.48 -4.37 7.93
CA GLY A 19 -25.73 -3.13 7.86
C GLY A 19 -25.80 -2.38 9.18
N LEU A 20 -24.68 -1.88 9.68
CA LEU A 20 -24.62 -1.15 10.96
C LEU A 20 -25.52 0.08 10.96
N HIS A 21 -25.44 0.90 9.91
CA HIS A 21 -26.15 2.19 9.85
C HIS A 21 -27.56 2.07 9.26
N THR A 22 -27.72 1.27 8.25
CA THR A 22 -29.01 1.13 7.54
C THR A 22 -29.96 0.12 8.17
N GLY A 23 -29.39 -0.89 8.86
CA GLY A 23 -30.15 -2.03 9.37
C GLY A 23 -30.65 -2.99 8.27
N LEU A 24 -30.25 -2.79 7.03
CA LEU A 24 -30.63 -3.65 5.91
C LEU A 24 -29.93 -5.01 6.00
N ASN A 25 -30.57 -6.02 5.47
CA ASN A 25 -29.93 -7.32 5.27
C ASN A 25 -29.08 -7.27 4.00
N LEU A 26 -27.79 -7.45 4.17
CA LEU A 26 -26.77 -7.25 3.15
C LEU A 26 -25.96 -8.51 2.92
N THR A 27 -25.55 -8.69 1.67
CA THR A 27 -24.59 -9.71 1.27
C THR A 27 -23.41 -9.03 0.62
N VAL A 28 -22.21 -9.40 1.06
CA VAL A 28 -20.96 -9.00 0.43
C VAL A 28 -20.24 -10.23 -0.09
N THR A 29 -19.83 -10.23 -1.36
CA THR A 29 -19.15 -11.35 -2.03
C THR A 29 -17.77 -10.90 -2.50
N PHE A 30 -16.75 -11.62 -2.10
CA PHE A 30 -15.36 -11.38 -2.48
C PHE A 30 -14.98 -12.37 -3.58
N ASN A 31 -14.52 -11.85 -4.71
CA ASN A 31 -14.18 -12.63 -5.89
C ASN A 31 -12.71 -12.45 -6.25
N PRO A 32 -12.05 -13.49 -6.82
CA PRO A 32 -10.76 -13.31 -7.46
C PRO A 32 -10.81 -12.18 -8.50
N ALA A 33 -9.71 -11.47 -8.66
CA ALA A 33 -9.58 -10.44 -9.69
C ALA A 33 -8.23 -10.57 -10.43
N PRO A 34 -8.14 -10.11 -11.69
CA PRO A 34 -6.90 -10.12 -12.46
C PRO A 34 -5.77 -9.33 -11.79
N GLU A 35 -4.57 -9.56 -12.24
CA GLU A 35 -3.37 -8.82 -11.84
C GLU A 35 -3.56 -7.31 -12.01
N ASN A 36 -2.97 -6.54 -11.11
CA ASN A 36 -3.00 -5.07 -11.13
C ASN A 36 -4.42 -4.45 -11.04
N THR A 37 -5.42 -5.21 -10.60
CA THR A 37 -6.78 -4.71 -10.40
C THR A 37 -6.90 -3.86 -9.15
N GLY A 38 -6.16 -4.21 -8.07
CA GLY A 38 -6.40 -3.66 -6.73
C GLY A 38 -7.75 -4.09 -6.18
N TYR A 39 -8.33 -3.27 -5.31
CA TYR A 39 -9.66 -3.53 -4.76
C TYR A 39 -10.72 -2.73 -5.49
N LYS A 40 -11.76 -3.42 -5.99
CA LYS A 40 -12.91 -2.85 -6.68
C LYS A 40 -14.18 -3.24 -5.95
N ILE A 41 -15.09 -2.30 -5.75
CA ILE A 41 -16.39 -2.57 -5.13
C ILE A 41 -17.48 -2.34 -6.17
N GLN A 42 -18.31 -3.36 -6.40
CA GLN A 42 -19.41 -3.35 -7.36
C GLN A 42 -20.75 -3.38 -6.63
N ARG A 43 -21.64 -2.43 -6.94
CA ARG A 43 -23.01 -2.36 -6.43
C ARG A 43 -23.95 -3.15 -7.34
N ILE A 44 -24.22 -4.41 -6.99
CA ILE A 44 -25.04 -5.33 -7.82
C ILE A 44 -26.54 -5.10 -7.69
N ASP A 45 -26.98 -4.25 -6.79
CA ASP A 45 -28.39 -3.84 -6.60
C ASP A 45 -28.75 -2.58 -7.40
N MET A 46 -27.78 -1.97 -8.11
CA MET A 46 -27.98 -0.77 -8.92
C MET A 46 -27.97 -1.12 -10.41
N GLU A 47 -28.73 -0.36 -11.20
CA GLU A 47 -28.73 -0.50 -12.65
C GLU A 47 -27.33 -0.29 -13.24
N GLY A 48 -26.89 -1.19 -14.11
CA GLY A 48 -25.56 -1.17 -14.71
C GLY A 48 -24.44 -1.64 -13.78
N GLU A 49 -24.77 -2.09 -12.56
CA GLU A 49 -23.83 -2.66 -11.59
C GLU A 49 -22.51 -1.87 -11.46
N PRO A 50 -22.58 -0.58 -11.12
CA PRO A 50 -21.43 0.31 -11.15
C PRO A 50 -20.32 -0.11 -10.21
N ILE A 51 -19.07 0.14 -10.61
CA ILE A 51 -17.85 -0.18 -9.87
C ILE A 51 -17.18 1.07 -9.33
N ILE A 52 -16.75 1.02 -8.08
CA ILE A 52 -15.94 2.05 -7.41
C ILE A 52 -14.56 1.45 -7.09
N ASP A 53 -13.48 2.19 -7.40
CA ASP A 53 -12.16 1.86 -6.88
C ASP A 53 -12.11 2.10 -5.37
N ALA A 54 -11.70 1.09 -4.60
CA ALA A 54 -11.51 1.21 -3.16
C ALA A 54 -10.19 1.94 -2.85
N ILE A 55 -10.20 3.24 -3.04
CA ILE A 55 -9.05 4.12 -2.84
C ILE A 55 -9.43 5.36 -2.03
N ALA A 56 -8.48 5.92 -1.28
CA ALA A 56 -8.72 7.06 -0.40
C ALA A 56 -9.26 8.30 -1.13
N ASP A 57 -8.99 8.47 -2.44
CA ASP A 57 -9.53 9.57 -3.23
C ASP A 57 -11.06 9.53 -3.36
N ASN A 58 -11.66 8.35 -3.26
CA ASN A 58 -13.11 8.13 -3.33
C ASN A 58 -13.80 8.14 -1.95
N VAL A 59 -13.07 8.35 -0.85
CA VAL A 59 -13.69 8.49 0.48
C VAL A 59 -14.36 9.85 0.60
N THR A 60 -15.65 9.89 0.90
CA THR A 60 -16.44 11.13 1.01
C THR A 60 -16.95 11.39 2.43
N ASP A 61 -17.04 10.35 3.26
CA ASP A 61 -17.50 10.48 4.64
C ASP A 61 -16.67 9.58 5.56
N THR A 62 -16.30 10.12 6.72
CA THR A 62 -15.50 9.44 7.75
C THR A 62 -16.12 9.55 9.15
N GLN A 63 -17.39 9.94 9.21
CA GLN A 63 -18.14 9.98 10.46
C GLN A 63 -18.63 8.56 10.81
N ARG A 64 -17.98 7.93 11.79
CA ARG A 64 -18.35 6.60 12.31
C ARG A 64 -18.09 5.40 11.38
N GLY A 65 -17.26 5.56 10.35
CA GLY A 65 -16.88 4.51 9.41
C GLY A 65 -16.35 5.12 8.12
N THR A 66 -15.81 4.30 7.27
CA THR A 66 -15.26 4.76 5.99
C THR A 66 -16.27 4.53 4.87
N VAL A 67 -16.64 5.60 4.18
CA VAL A 67 -17.59 5.59 3.09
C VAL A 67 -16.91 5.98 1.78
N LEU A 68 -16.97 5.09 0.82
CA LEU A 68 -16.54 5.32 -0.57
C LEU A 68 -17.71 5.80 -1.41
N GLU A 69 -17.51 6.85 -2.20
CA GLU A 69 -18.52 7.35 -3.12
C GLU A 69 -17.89 7.88 -4.41
N ARG A 70 -18.47 7.53 -5.53
CA ARG A 70 -18.08 8.06 -6.85
C ARG A 70 -19.30 8.08 -7.78
N LYS A 71 -19.57 9.23 -8.42
CA LYS A 71 -20.67 9.42 -9.38
C LYS A 71 -22.04 8.96 -8.82
N GLY A 72 -22.32 9.25 -7.54
CA GLY A 72 -23.57 8.89 -6.90
C GLY A 72 -23.67 7.44 -6.40
N VAL A 73 -22.64 6.64 -6.63
CA VAL A 73 -22.55 5.27 -6.12
C VAL A 73 -21.83 5.30 -4.76
N ARG A 74 -22.50 4.84 -3.70
CA ARG A 74 -22.03 4.93 -2.32
C ARG A 74 -21.96 3.55 -1.66
N VAL A 75 -20.87 3.27 -0.92
CA VAL A 75 -20.71 2.07 -0.07
C VAL A 75 -19.97 2.45 1.21
N GLY A 76 -20.57 2.17 2.36
CA GLY A 76 -20.00 2.45 3.70
C GLY A 76 -19.53 1.21 4.43
N THR A 77 -18.95 1.42 5.63
CA THR A 77 -18.49 0.37 6.56
C THR A 77 -17.55 -0.63 5.90
N VAL A 78 -16.63 -0.12 5.06
CA VAL A 78 -15.73 -0.97 4.26
C VAL A 78 -14.48 -1.38 5.03
N GLU A 79 -14.13 -0.69 6.09
CA GLU A 79 -12.86 -0.75 6.82
C GLU A 79 -12.49 -2.17 7.29
N HIS A 80 -13.43 -2.95 7.82
CA HIS A 80 -13.16 -4.29 8.35
C HIS A 80 -12.80 -5.27 7.23
N GLY A 81 -13.55 -5.24 6.12
CA GLY A 81 -13.25 -6.04 4.94
C GLY A 81 -11.93 -5.65 4.28
N MET A 82 -11.65 -4.33 4.21
CA MET A 82 -10.38 -3.81 3.68
C MET A 82 -9.20 -4.22 4.55
N ALA A 83 -9.34 -4.16 5.89
CA ALA A 83 -8.30 -4.59 6.82
C ALA A 83 -7.97 -6.08 6.65
N ALA A 84 -8.99 -6.93 6.51
CA ALA A 84 -8.81 -8.35 6.28
C ALA A 84 -8.08 -8.64 4.96
N LEU A 85 -8.48 -8.02 3.85
CA LEU A 85 -7.81 -8.19 2.55
C LEU A 85 -6.34 -7.77 2.61
N TYR A 86 -6.08 -6.57 3.15
CA TYR A 86 -4.72 -6.02 3.23
C TYR A 86 -3.81 -6.89 4.09
N ALA A 87 -4.26 -7.21 5.31
CA ALA A 87 -3.46 -7.97 6.28
C ALA A 87 -3.24 -9.43 5.86
N MET A 88 -4.21 -10.03 5.15
CA MET A 88 -4.06 -11.39 4.62
C MET A 88 -3.26 -11.44 3.31
N GLY A 89 -2.81 -10.29 2.80
CA GLY A 89 -1.94 -10.22 1.63
C GLY A 89 -2.63 -10.40 0.30
N VAL A 90 -3.95 -10.19 0.22
CA VAL A 90 -4.70 -10.15 -1.05
C VAL A 90 -4.37 -8.85 -1.75
N ASP A 91 -3.90 -8.89 -2.99
CA ASP A 91 -3.56 -7.71 -3.78
C ASP A 91 -4.70 -7.30 -4.73
N ASN A 92 -5.45 -8.26 -5.24
CA ASN A 92 -6.48 -8.04 -6.25
C ASN A 92 -7.78 -8.74 -5.86
N CYS A 93 -8.88 -7.97 -5.76
CA CYS A 93 -10.19 -8.50 -5.37
C CYS A 93 -11.32 -7.66 -5.97
N LEU A 94 -12.33 -8.33 -6.57
CA LEU A 94 -13.61 -7.73 -6.92
C LEU A 94 -14.62 -8.04 -5.83
N ILE A 95 -15.16 -7.00 -5.19
CA ILE A 95 -16.07 -7.11 -4.06
C ILE A 95 -17.46 -6.68 -4.54
N GLN A 96 -18.44 -7.58 -4.50
CA GLN A 96 -19.81 -7.30 -4.87
C GLN A 96 -20.66 -7.11 -3.61
N VAL A 97 -21.49 -6.08 -3.58
CA VAL A 97 -22.40 -5.81 -2.47
C VAL A 97 -23.78 -5.42 -3.01
N ASN A 98 -24.83 -5.95 -2.36
CA ASN A 98 -26.22 -5.72 -2.72
C ASN A 98 -26.87 -4.56 -1.96
N GLY A 99 -26.08 -3.58 -1.52
CA GLY A 99 -26.60 -2.43 -0.81
C GLY A 99 -25.54 -1.37 -0.46
N PRO A 100 -25.91 -0.30 0.26
CA PRO A 100 -25.11 0.89 0.44
C PRO A 100 -24.01 0.78 1.50
N GLU A 101 -23.82 -0.38 2.15
CA GLU A 101 -22.76 -0.61 3.10
C GLU A 101 -22.40 -2.10 3.19
N PHE A 102 -21.25 -2.44 3.79
CA PHE A 102 -20.92 -3.83 4.13
C PHE A 102 -21.68 -4.25 5.39
N PRO A 103 -22.02 -5.54 5.55
CA PRO A 103 -22.60 -6.04 6.79
C PRO A 103 -21.62 -5.90 7.94
N ILE A 104 -22.10 -5.48 9.12
CA ILE A 104 -21.27 -5.29 10.31
C ILE A 104 -20.79 -6.62 10.91
N LEU A 105 -21.51 -7.72 10.64
CA LEU A 105 -21.24 -9.06 11.17
C LEU A 105 -21.18 -9.05 12.71
N ASP A 106 -20.07 -9.51 13.29
CA ASP A 106 -19.82 -9.49 14.73
C ASP A 106 -19.10 -8.23 15.22
N GLY A 107 -18.93 -7.23 14.34
CA GLY A 107 -18.23 -5.99 14.64
C GLY A 107 -16.72 -6.07 14.59
N SER A 108 -16.16 -7.19 14.13
CA SER A 108 -14.74 -7.43 13.97
C SER A 108 -14.36 -7.76 12.50
N ALA A 109 -13.10 -8.11 12.24
CA ALA A 109 -12.68 -8.61 10.92
C ALA A 109 -12.50 -10.15 10.89
N VAL A 110 -12.77 -10.85 11.98
CA VAL A 110 -12.46 -12.28 12.11
C VAL A 110 -13.17 -13.14 11.05
N MET A 111 -14.44 -12.88 10.78
CA MET A 111 -15.22 -13.67 9.81
C MET A 111 -14.69 -13.50 8.38
N TYR A 112 -14.20 -12.32 8.02
CA TYR A 112 -13.51 -12.08 6.73
C TYR A 112 -12.22 -12.89 6.64
N VAL A 113 -11.42 -12.85 7.71
CA VAL A 113 -10.14 -13.58 7.80
C VAL A 113 -10.35 -15.09 7.69
N GLU A 114 -11.33 -15.64 8.42
CA GLU A 114 -11.66 -17.07 8.37
C GLU A 114 -12.04 -17.50 6.95
N LYS A 115 -12.87 -16.73 6.26
CA LYS A 115 -13.27 -17.01 4.89
C LYS A 115 -12.12 -16.90 3.90
N ILE A 116 -11.22 -15.94 4.06
CA ILE A 116 -10.00 -15.83 3.24
C ILE A 116 -9.10 -17.05 3.47
N LYS A 117 -8.92 -17.50 4.73
CA LYS A 117 -8.16 -18.72 5.06
C LYS A 117 -8.79 -19.97 4.46
N GLU A 118 -10.13 -20.09 4.54
CA GLU A 118 -10.89 -21.24 4.00
C GLU A 118 -10.74 -21.36 2.49
N VAL A 119 -10.91 -20.27 1.76
CA VAL A 119 -10.83 -20.23 0.30
C VAL A 119 -9.38 -20.35 -0.19
N GLY A 120 -8.44 -19.75 0.57
CA GLY A 120 -7.02 -19.69 0.22
C GLY A 120 -6.68 -18.63 -0.81
N LEU A 121 -5.38 -18.46 -1.04
CA LEU A 121 -4.81 -17.50 -1.99
C LEU A 121 -4.07 -18.21 -3.10
N VAL A 122 -3.94 -17.55 -4.24
CA VAL A 122 -3.15 -17.98 -5.40
C VAL A 122 -2.22 -16.88 -5.85
N ASP A 123 -0.96 -17.24 -6.14
CA ASP A 123 0.03 -16.33 -6.71
C ASP A 123 -0.34 -16.00 -8.16
N GLN A 124 -0.15 -14.73 -8.52
CA GLN A 124 -0.36 -14.21 -9.87
C GLN A 124 0.98 -13.97 -10.57
N ASN A 125 0.96 -13.84 -11.89
CA ASN A 125 2.20 -13.66 -12.66
C ASN A 125 2.63 -12.18 -12.78
N ALA A 126 2.40 -11.39 -11.74
CA ALA A 126 2.82 -10.01 -11.61
C ALA A 126 3.61 -9.79 -10.31
N PRO A 127 4.68 -8.99 -10.31
CA PRO A 127 5.42 -8.68 -9.10
C PRO A 127 4.57 -7.85 -8.14
N LYS A 128 4.73 -8.09 -6.83
CA LYS A 128 4.13 -7.25 -5.79
C LYS A 128 4.99 -5.99 -5.63
N ASP A 129 4.38 -4.85 -5.87
CA ASP A 129 5.06 -3.56 -5.89
C ASP A 129 4.83 -2.82 -4.57
N PHE A 130 5.78 -2.92 -3.64
CA PHE A 130 5.74 -2.23 -2.36
C PHE A 130 6.19 -0.77 -2.49
N TYR A 131 5.50 0.12 -1.77
CA TYR A 131 6.02 1.46 -1.53
C TYR A 131 6.88 1.48 -0.26
N ILE A 132 8.19 1.67 -0.43
CA ILE A 132 9.16 1.68 0.67
C ILE A 132 9.27 3.09 1.22
N ILE A 133 9.00 3.25 2.52
CA ILE A 133 9.16 4.53 3.20
C ILE A 133 10.64 4.80 3.45
N ARG A 134 11.13 5.94 2.95
CA ARG A 134 12.55 6.33 3.07
C ARG A 134 12.80 7.52 3.98
N LYS A 135 11.76 8.27 4.29
CA LYS A 135 11.80 9.44 5.18
C LYS A 135 10.54 9.50 6.01
N LYS A 136 10.60 10.17 7.15
CA LYS A 136 9.43 10.46 7.96
C LYS A 136 8.38 11.19 7.14
N ILE A 137 7.14 10.71 7.18
CA ILE A 137 5.95 11.39 6.67
C ILE A 137 4.95 11.48 7.82
N GLU A 138 4.36 12.64 8.02
CA GLU A 138 3.53 12.91 9.18
C GLU A 138 2.36 13.81 8.83
N ILE A 139 1.24 13.58 9.50
CA ILE A 139 0.08 14.48 9.50
C ILE A 139 -0.44 14.64 10.92
N THR A 140 -0.79 15.87 11.26
CA THR A 140 -1.48 16.20 12.51
C THR A 140 -2.79 16.89 12.17
N ASP A 141 -3.87 16.48 12.81
CA ASP A 141 -5.19 17.11 12.67
C ASP A 141 -5.38 18.19 13.74
N ASP A 142 -6.31 19.10 13.51
CA ASP A 142 -6.65 20.20 14.43
C ASP A 142 -7.07 19.71 15.84
N ASN A 143 -7.55 18.49 15.94
CA ASN A 143 -7.90 17.83 17.21
C ASN A 143 -6.70 17.22 17.96
N GLY A 144 -5.46 17.39 17.45
CA GLY A 144 -4.26 16.79 17.99
C GLY A 144 -4.13 15.27 17.73
N SER A 145 -4.93 14.73 16.80
CA SER A 145 -4.72 13.38 16.25
C SER A 145 -3.53 13.40 15.31
N ASN A 146 -2.64 12.41 15.42
CA ASN A 146 -1.41 12.38 14.64
C ASN A 146 -1.18 10.98 14.06
N ILE A 147 -0.72 10.92 12.82
CA ILE A 147 -0.19 9.71 12.20
C ILE A 147 1.18 10.04 11.61
N THR A 148 2.17 9.29 12.04
CA THR A 148 3.54 9.35 11.54
C THR A 148 3.90 7.99 10.94
N ILE A 149 4.54 7.97 9.77
CA ILE A 149 5.21 6.78 9.25
C ILE A 149 6.71 7.02 9.15
N LEU A 150 7.47 6.04 9.59
CA LEU A 150 8.94 6.03 9.60
C LEU A 150 9.46 4.92 8.67
N PRO A 151 10.69 5.04 8.14
CA PRO A 151 11.36 3.96 7.44
C PRO A 151 11.41 2.69 8.29
N ASP A 152 11.07 1.56 7.69
CA ASP A 152 11.22 0.22 8.25
C ASP A 152 11.23 -0.79 7.10
N GLU A 153 11.85 -1.95 7.30
CA GLU A 153 11.93 -3.01 6.28
C GLU A 153 10.61 -3.77 6.11
N GLU A 154 9.78 -3.80 7.17
CA GLU A 154 8.47 -4.45 7.16
C GLU A 154 7.37 -3.48 7.58
N PHE A 155 6.11 -3.89 7.41
CA PHE A 155 4.97 -3.13 7.88
C PHE A 155 4.71 -3.41 9.35
N SER A 156 4.77 -2.36 10.16
CA SER A 156 4.38 -2.42 11.57
C SER A 156 3.55 -1.20 11.96
N ILE A 157 2.76 -1.34 13.04
CA ILE A 157 1.86 -0.27 13.46
C ILE A 157 1.67 -0.28 14.98
N THR A 158 1.74 0.90 15.58
CA THR A 158 1.39 1.16 16.98
C THR A 158 0.34 2.25 17.04
N ALA A 159 -0.72 2.03 17.81
CA ALA A 159 -1.75 3.02 18.07
C ALA A 159 -1.86 3.32 19.56
N MET A 160 -1.96 4.60 19.90
CA MET A 160 -2.27 5.11 21.23
C MET A 160 -3.59 5.85 21.18
N CYS A 161 -4.57 5.40 21.97
CA CYS A 161 -5.91 5.96 22.04
C CYS A 161 -6.15 6.60 23.40
N SER A 162 -6.75 7.78 23.39
CA SER A 162 -7.31 8.42 24.57
C SER A 162 -8.80 8.65 24.34
N PHE A 163 -9.64 8.06 25.14
CA PHE A 163 -11.09 8.06 24.93
C PHE A 163 -11.82 9.20 25.63
N ASN A 164 -11.08 10.09 26.30
CA ASN A 164 -11.63 11.17 27.10
C ASN A 164 -12.73 10.67 28.07
N SER A 165 -12.44 9.59 28.76
CA SER A 165 -13.34 8.88 29.67
C SER A 165 -12.67 8.68 31.03
N LYS A 166 -13.47 8.75 32.10
CA LYS A 166 -13.00 8.42 33.46
C LYS A 166 -12.97 6.91 33.71
N PHE A 167 -13.75 6.15 32.94
CA PHE A 167 -13.85 4.70 33.06
C PHE A 167 -12.79 3.97 32.26
N ILE A 168 -12.57 4.36 31.01
CA ILE A 168 -11.55 3.76 30.16
C ILE A 168 -10.35 4.69 30.04
N SER A 169 -9.18 4.24 30.51
CA SER A 169 -7.95 5.01 30.45
C SER A 169 -7.38 5.06 29.03
N SER A 170 -6.31 5.82 28.83
CA SER A 170 -5.55 5.75 27.60
C SER A 170 -4.97 4.35 27.43
N GLN A 171 -5.07 3.81 26.24
CA GLN A 171 -4.65 2.47 25.87
C GLN A 171 -3.70 2.53 24.67
N PHE A 172 -2.86 1.53 24.54
CA PHE A 172 -2.06 1.33 23.33
C PHE A 172 -2.20 -0.11 22.82
N ALA A 173 -1.97 -0.30 21.53
CA ALA A 173 -1.86 -1.60 20.90
C ALA A 173 -0.81 -1.54 19.79
N THR A 174 -0.12 -2.65 19.59
CA THR A 174 0.95 -2.77 18.58
C THR A 174 0.74 -4.04 17.77
N LEU A 175 1.02 -3.94 16.47
CA LEU A 175 1.16 -5.06 15.54
C LEU A 175 2.52 -4.93 14.87
N ASP A 176 3.50 -5.67 15.39
CA ASP A 176 4.90 -5.64 14.89
C ASP A 176 5.07 -6.45 13.60
N ASP A 177 4.19 -7.43 13.39
CA ASP A 177 4.20 -8.32 12.24
C ASP A 177 2.76 -8.48 11.71
N ILE A 178 2.54 -8.08 10.47
CA ILE A 178 1.22 -8.15 9.83
C ILE A 178 0.64 -9.56 9.77
N HIS A 179 1.49 -10.59 9.75
CA HIS A 179 1.05 -11.99 9.75
C HIS A 179 0.35 -12.41 11.05
N LYS A 180 0.57 -11.67 12.15
CA LYS A 180 -0.14 -11.88 13.43
C LYS A 180 -1.51 -11.22 13.47
N PHE A 181 -1.90 -10.48 12.42
CA PHE A 181 -3.18 -9.77 12.35
C PHE A 181 -4.37 -10.68 12.67
N SER A 182 -4.42 -11.87 12.10
CA SER A 182 -5.53 -12.81 12.24
C SER A 182 -5.87 -13.14 13.69
N ASP A 183 -4.87 -13.23 14.55
CA ASP A 183 -5.02 -13.69 15.93
C ASP A 183 -4.98 -12.53 16.92
N ALA A 184 -4.22 -11.49 16.63
CA ALA A 184 -3.97 -10.39 17.55
C ALA A 184 -4.93 -9.19 17.36
N ILE A 185 -5.44 -8.98 16.16
CA ILE A 185 -6.19 -7.77 15.81
C ILE A 185 -7.56 -8.08 15.20
N ALA A 186 -7.65 -9.02 14.27
CA ALA A 186 -8.90 -9.30 13.55
C ALA A 186 -10.12 -9.58 14.46
N PRO A 187 -10.00 -10.27 15.63
CA PRO A 187 -11.13 -10.52 16.50
C PRO A 187 -11.58 -9.30 17.34
N ALA A 188 -10.84 -8.18 17.33
CA ALA A 188 -11.19 -6.99 18.10
C ALA A 188 -12.49 -6.35 17.59
N ARG A 189 -13.50 -6.28 18.43
CA ARG A 189 -14.83 -5.76 18.09
C ARG A 189 -14.89 -4.24 18.13
N THR A 190 -15.75 -3.67 17.30
CA THR A 190 -16.10 -2.24 17.36
C THR A 190 -16.78 -1.89 18.69
N PHE A 191 -16.79 -0.60 19.02
CA PHE A 191 -17.32 -0.12 20.29
C PHE A 191 -18.03 1.23 20.13
N VAL A 192 -18.94 1.51 21.06
CA VAL A 192 -19.67 2.78 21.13
C VAL A 192 -19.86 3.17 22.60
N PHE A 193 -19.77 4.47 22.88
CA PHE A 193 -20.12 4.99 24.21
C PHE A 193 -21.63 5.26 24.30
N VAL A 194 -22.26 4.96 25.46
CA VAL A 194 -23.67 5.24 25.68
C VAL A 194 -24.03 6.69 25.40
N ARG A 195 -23.15 7.64 25.74
CA ARG A 195 -23.30 9.08 25.44
C ARG A 195 -23.49 9.39 23.95
N ASP A 196 -22.94 8.54 23.06
CA ASP A 196 -22.99 8.76 21.62
C ASP A 196 -24.18 8.08 20.94
N ILE A 197 -24.85 7.12 21.60
CA ILE A 197 -25.90 6.29 20.99
C ILE A 197 -27.13 7.14 20.62
N MET A 198 -27.64 7.97 21.52
CA MET A 198 -28.81 8.81 21.25
C MET A 198 -28.58 9.79 20.07
N PRO A 199 -27.49 10.56 20.03
CA PRO A 199 -27.18 11.39 18.87
C PRO A 199 -27.08 10.59 17.55
N LEU A 200 -26.53 9.38 17.59
CA LEU A 200 -26.41 8.54 16.40
C LEU A 200 -27.76 8.05 15.88
N LEU A 201 -28.65 7.64 16.79
CA LEU A 201 -30.02 7.24 16.44
C LEU A 201 -30.83 8.42 15.90
N GLN A 202 -30.68 9.60 16.48
CA GLN A 202 -31.31 10.84 15.98
C GLN A 202 -30.82 11.21 14.58
N ALA A 203 -29.53 10.92 14.27
CA ALA A 203 -28.96 11.06 12.94
C ALA A 203 -29.34 9.91 12.00
N ASN A 204 -30.26 9.03 12.39
CA ASN A 204 -30.72 7.87 11.60
C ASN A 204 -29.64 6.83 11.30
N LEU A 205 -28.62 6.73 12.16
CA LEU A 205 -27.50 5.80 12.11
C LEU A 205 -27.69 4.64 13.09
N ILE A 206 -26.80 3.65 13.06
CA ILE A 206 -26.70 2.48 13.95
C ILE A 206 -27.98 1.66 14.10
N LYS A 207 -28.84 1.63 13.09
CA LYS A 207 -30.11 0.87 13.12
C LYS A 207 -29.93 -0.65 13.23
N GLY A 208 -28.77 -1.16 12.82
CA GLY A 208 -28.40 -2.57 12.93
C GLY A 208 -27.44 -2.87 14.08
N GLY A 209 -27.12 -1.86 14.91
CA GLY A 209 -26.26 -2.02 16.08
C GLY A 209 -26.96 -2.82 17.20
N ASP A 210 -26.27 -3.81 17.77
CA ASP A 210 -26.67 -4.58 18.90
C ASP A 210 -25.48 -5.02 19.76
N LEU A 211 -25.76 -5.73 20.88
CA LEU A 211 -24.70 -6.19 21.80
C LEU A 211 -23.89 -7.38 21.26
N ASP A 212 -24.28 -7.97 20.13
CA ASP A 212 -23.51 -9.04 19.48
C ASP A 212 -22.48 -8.50 18.49
N ASN A 213 -22.67 -7.25 18.01
CA ASN A 213 -21.80 -6.63 17.01
C ASN A 213 -21.05 -5.36 17.48
N ALA A 214 -21.22 -4.95 18.74
CA ALA A 214 -20.47 -3.83 19.31
C ALA A 214 -20.29 -3.97 20.83
N ILE A 215 -19.16 -3.49 21.33
CA ILE A 215 -18.95 -3.29 22.76
C ILE A 215 -19.56 -1.95 23.15
N VAL A 216 -20.53 -1.94 24.06
CA VAL A 216 -21.14 -0.70 24.54
C VAL A 216 -20.48 -0.29 25.85
N ILE A 217 -19.98 0.95 25.91
CA ILE A 217 -19.25 1.49 27.06
C ILE A 217 -20.16 2.45 27.81
N TYR A 218 -20.60 2.07 29.01
CA TYR A 218 -21.33 2.90 29.95
C TYR A 218 -20.36 3.47 30.97
N GLU A 219 -19.95 4.73 30.80
CA GLU A 219 -18.83 5.35 31.52
C GLU A 219 -19.26 6.40 32.54
N SER A 220 -20.48 6.89 32.43
CA SER A 220 -20.99 7.95 33.30
C SER A 220 -22.48 7.74 33.57
N LYS A 221 -22.87 7.94 34.83
CA LYS A 221 -24.25 7.78 35.26
C LYS A 221 -25.19 8.71 34.50
N VAL A 222 -26.28 8.14 34.00
CA VAL A 222 -27.41 8.87 33.43
C VAL A 222 -28.68 8.46 34.18
N PRO A 223 -29.76 9.27 34.18
CA PRO A 223 -31.04 8.89 34.82
C PRO A 223 -31.52 7.54 34.29
N GLN A 224 -32.01 6.68 35.19
CA GLN A 224 -32.52 5.34 34.86
C GLN A 224 -33.54 5.38 33.73
N GLU A 225 -34.46 6.36 33.75
CA GLU A 225 -35.47 6.55 32.71
C GLU A 225 -34.88 6.67 31.29
N LYS A 226 -33.73 7.37 31.15
CA LYS A 226 -33.02 7.49 29.86
C LYS A 226 -32.40 6.17 29.41
N LEU A 227 -31.84 5.39 30.35
CA LEU A 227 -31.31 4.05 30.03
C LEU A 227 -32.42 3.11 29.63
N ASP A 228 -33.57 3.18 30.33
CA ASP A 228 -34.75 2.37 30.02
C ASP A 228 -35.30 2.70 28.62
N GLN A 229 -35.40 3.99 28.27
CA GLN A 229 -35.79 4.42 26.93
C GLN A 229 -34.78 3.91 25.86
N LEU A 230 -33.50 3.93 26.17
CA LEU A 230 -32.46 3.42 25.26
C LEU A 230 -32.57 1.89 25.12
N ALA A 231 -32.78 1.16 26.22
CA ALA A 231 -32.97 -0.28 26.21
C ALA A 231 -34.18 -0.71 25.38
N ASP A 232 -35.31 0.01 25.54
CA ASP A 232 -36.54 -0.23 24.78
C ASP A 232 -36.33 0.05 23.28
N LEU A 233 -35.58 1.12 22.94
CA LEU A 233 -35.26 1.51 21.54
C LEU A 233 -34.35 0.50 20.84
N LEU A 234 -33.33 0.03 21.54
CA LEU A 234 -32.37 -0.95 21.05
C LEU A 234 -32.86 -2.41 21.22
N LYS A 235 -34.00 -2.62 21.91
CA LYS A 235 -34.56 -3.95 22.23
C LYS A 235 -33.59 -4.84 23.00
N VAL A 236 -32.85 -4.25 23.94
CA VAL A 236 -31.90 -4.94 24.83
C VAL A 236 -32.43 -4.98 26.25
N ALA A 237 -31.87 -5.84 27.11
CA ALA A 237 -32.21 -5.89 28.51
C ALA A 237 -31.92 -4.55 29.21
N ARG A 238 -32.78 -4.20 30.21
CA ARG A 238 -32.57 -2.99 31.00
C ARG A 238 -31.33 -3.10 31.85
N ILE A 239 -30.64 -1.97 31.99
CA ILE A 239 -29.35 -1.85 32.66
C ILE A 239 -29.54 -0.95 33.88
N ASP A 240 -28.96 -1.34 35.00
CA ASP A 240 -28.93 -0.53 36.22
C ASP A 240 -28.06 0.72 35.98
N ALA A 241 -28.62 1.90 36.24
CA ALA A 241 -27.92 3.19 36.12
C ALA A 241 -26.71 3.31 37.04
N GLU A 242 -26.59 2.49 38.07
CA GLU A 242 -25.41 2.43 38.96
C GLU A 242 -24.31 1.52 38.41
N ALA A 243 -24.59 0.65 37.44
CA ALA A 243 -23.67 -0.35 36.92
C ALA A 243 -22.80 0.20 35.81
N ILE A 244 -21.90 1.17 36.12
CA ILE A 244 -20.90 1.67 35.18
C ILE A 244 -19.97 0.53 34.74
N GLY A 245 -19.73 0.41 33.43
CA GLY A 245 -18.92 -0.68 32.91
C GLY A 245 -19.11 -0.93 31.41
N TYR A 246 -18.74 -2.12 31.00
CA TYR A 246 -19.02 -2.61 29.65
C TYR A 246 -20.36 -3.32 29.62
N ILE A 247 -21.23 -2.96 28.69
CA ILE A 247 -22.48 -3.60 28.40
C ILE A 247 -22.28 -4.50 27.20
N GLN A 248 -22.24 -5.79 27.38
CA GLN A 248 -21.88 -6.75 26.34
C GLN A 248 -22.37 -8.16 26.65
N HIS A 249 -22.67 -8.95 25.63
CA HIS A 249 -23.03 -10.37 25.80
C HIS A 249 -21.77 -11.25 25.98
N LYS A 250 -20.65 -10.87 25.42
CA LYS A 250 -19.37 -11.59 25.49
C LYS A 250 -18.32 -10.74 26.21
N PRO A 251 -17.49 -11.32 27.09
CA PRO A 251 -16.43 -10.58 27.76
C PRO A 251 -15.46 -9.98 26.75
N LEU A 252 -14.68 -8.98 27.19
CA LEU A 252 -13.57 -8.46 26.40
C LEU A 252 -12.56 -9.57 26.12
N LEU A 253 -12.05 -9.60 24.91
CA LEU A 253 -10.94 -10.50 24.52
C LEU A 253 -9.61 -10.05 25.11
N TRP A 254 -9.44 -8.73 25.24
CA TRP A 254 -8.26 -8.07 25.82
C TRP A 254 -8.68 -6.79 26.53
N ASP A 255 -7.96 -6.40 27.57
CA ASP A 255 -8.19 -5.14 28.27
C ASP A 255 -8.09 -3.91 27.34
N ASN A 256 -7.31 -4.03 26.26
CA ASN A 256 -7.13 -2.99 25.24
C ASN A 256 -7.89 -3.29 23.93
N GLU A 257 -8.97 -4.05 23.96
CA GLU A 257 -9.72 -4.47 22.75
C GLU A 257 -10.16 -3.26 21.93
N CYS A 258 -10.64 -2.18 22.57
CA CYS A 258 -11.04 -0.96 21.87
C CYS A 258 -9.88 -0.34 21.05
N THR A 259 -8.66 -0.35 21.58
CA THR A 259 -7.49 0.17 20.84
C THR A 259 -7.01 -0.80 19.76
N ARG A 260 -7.13 -2.12 19.97
CA ARG A 260 -6.89 -3.10 18.90
C ARG A 260 -7.86 -2.93 17.76
N HIS A 261 -9.13 -2.63 18.06
CA HIS A 261 -10.11 -2.29 17.01
C HIS A 261 -9.70 -1.00 16.26
N LYS A 262 -9.25 0.03 16.98
CA LYS A 262 -8.71 1.24 16.30
C LYS A 262 -7.51 0.95 15.41
N LEU A 263 -6.70 -0.04 15.77
CA LEU A 263 -5.60 -0.49 14.94
C LEU A 263 -6.11 -1.23 13.69
N LEU A 264 -7.16 -2.06 13.81
CA LEU A 264 -7.88 -2.68 12.70
C LEU A 264 -8.40 -1.60 11.73
N ASP A 265 -9.06 -0.56 12.24
CA ASP A 265 -9.57 0.57 11.45
C ASP A 265 -8.45 1.25 10.65
N ILE A 266 -7.28 1.50 11.28
CA ILE A 266 -6.14 2.11 10.57
C ILE A 266 -5.70 1.20 9.42
N ILE A 267 -5.56 -0.11 9.62
CA ILE A 267 -5.14 -1.05 8.58
C ILE A 267 -6.13 -1.03 7.40
N GLY A 268 -7.44 -1.01 7.70
CA GLY A 268 -8.48 -0.91 6.68
C GLY A 268 -8.43 0.40 5.88
N ASP A 269 -8.21 1.53 6.57
CA ASP A 269 -8.06 2.82 5.91
C ASP A 269 -6.73 2.92 5.11
N MET A 270 -5.65 2.27 5.58
CA MET A 270 -4.38 2.19 4.83
C MET A 270 -4.49 1.30 3.60
N ALA A 271 -5.35 0.29 3.59
CA ALA A 271 -5.64 -0.50 2.39
C ALA A 271 -6.10 0.38 1.21
N LEU A 272 -6.78 1.49 1.50
CA LEU A 272 -7.25 2.47 0.51
C LEU A 272 -6.13 3.32 -0.11
N ILE A 273 -4.89 3.18 0.36
CA ILE A 273 -3.72 3.74 -0.35
C ILE A 273 -3.59 3.07 -1.73
N GLY A 274 -4.04 1.82 -1.86
CA GLY A 274 -4.05 1.07 -3.12
C GLY A 274 -2.67 0.51 -3.49
N LYS A 275 -1.72 0.49 -2.55
CA LYS A 275 -0.39 -0.09 -2.70
C LYS A 275 0.11 -0.56 -1.33
N PRO A 276 0.69 -1.76 -1.21
CA PRO A 276 1.28 -2.21 0.04
C PRO A 276 2.49 -1.36 0.42
N ILE A 277 2.64 -1.10 1.71
CA ILE A 277 3.68 -0.21 2.24
C ILE A 277 4.65 -1.02 3.10
N LYS A 278 5.94 -0.65 3.04
CA LYS A 278 6.96 -1.02 4.02
C LYS A 278 7.34 0.20 4.84
N GLY A 279 7.13 0.13 6.16
CA GLY A 279 7.34 1.23 7.08
C GLY A 279 6.59 1.04 8.39
N ARG A 280 7.00 1.78 9.42
CA ARG A 280 6.42 1.75 10.76
C ARG A 280 5.46 2.91 10.96
N ILE A 281 4.19 2.61 11.20
CA ILE A 281 3.15 3.60 11.52
C ILE A 281 3.07 3.78 13.05
N ILE A 282 3.05 5.02 13.49
CA ILE A 282 2.77 5.43 14.87
C ILE A 282 1.57 6.37 14.83
N ALA A 283 0.46 5.97 15.44
CA ALA A 283 -0.78 6.73 15.45
C ALA A 283 -1.17 7.14 16.88
N THR A 284 -1.44 8.42 17.08
CA THR A 284 -1.95 8.96 18.34
C THR A 284 -3.37 9.47 18.11
N ARG A 285 -4.33 8.97 18.91
CA ARG A 285 -5.75 9.31 18.80
C ARG A 285 -6.31 9.11 17.37
N PRO A 286 -6.07 7.93 16.75
CA PRO A 286 -6.50 7.67 15.38
C PRO A 286 -8.03 7.70 15.24
N GLY A 287 -8.49 7.95 14.03
CA GLY A 287 -9.88 7.90 13.62
C GLY A 287 -9.97 8.01 12.10
N HIS A 288 -11.10 7.59 11.50
CA HIS A 288 -11.24 7.51 10.04
C HIS A 288 -10.91 8.82 9.32
N THR A 289 -11.18 9.99 9.94
CA THR A 289 -10.86 11.29 9.35
C THR A 289 -9.36 11.49 9.17
N VAL A 290 -8.55 11.35 10.24
CA VAL A 290 -7.10 11.51 10.15
C VAL A 290 -6.45 10.36 9.36
N ASN A 291 -6.98 9.14 9.50
CA ASN A 291 -6.52 7.98 8.73
C ASN A 291 -6.68 8.22 7.23
N ASN A 292 -7.84 8.71 6.79
CA ASN A 292 -8.09 9.00 5.38
C ASN A 292 -7.26 10.18 4.87
N LYS A 293 -7.10 11.25 5.66
CA LYS A 293 -6.19 12.35 5.32
C LYS A 293 -4.78 11.83 5.10
N PHE A 294 -4.30 10.92 5.96
CA PHE A 294 -2.99 10.30 5.83
C PHE A 294 -2.91 9.40 4.59
N ALA A 295 -3.93 8.56 4.34
CA ALA A 295 -3.98 7.71 3.15
C ALA A 295 -3.94 8.54 1.84
N ARG A 296 -4.64 9.66 1.77
CA ARG A 296 -4.57 10.61 0.64
C ARG A 296 -3.19 11.24 0.49
N LEU A 297 -2.56 11.64 1.62
CA LEU A 297 -1.19 12.16 1.61
C LEU A 297 -0.24 11.10 1.03
N MET A 298 -0.33 9.86 1.49
CA MET A 298 0.48 8.75 0.99
C MET A 298 0.26 8.50 -0.51
N ARG A 299 -0.99 8.51 -0.98
CA ARG A 299 -1.30 8.39 -2.42
C ARG A 299 -0.66 9.52 -3.23
N LYS A 300 -0.66 10.75 -2.71
CA LYS A 300 0.00 11.90 -3.34
C LYS A 300 1.52 11.71 -3.40
N GLU A 301 2.13 11.23 -2.32
CA GLU A 301 3.57 10.94 -2.28
C GLU A 301 3.93 9.79 -3.24
N ILE A 302 3.14 8.72 -3.28
CA ILE A 302 3.34 7.60 -4.22
C ILE A 302 3.28 8.08 -5.67
N ARG A 303 2.30 8.93 -6.04
CA ARG A 303 2.19 9.49 -7.39
C ARG A 303 3.36 10.39 -7.78
N LYS A 304 3.94 11.14 -6.83
CA LYS A 304 5.14 11.94 -7.08
C LYS A 304 6.37 11.07 -7.35
N HIS A 305 6.38 9.86 -6.80
CA HIS A 305 7.47 8.91 -6.85
C HIS A 305 6.99 7.58 -7.46
N GLU A 306 6.26 7.64 -8.59
CA GLU A 306 5.71 6.45 -9.28
C GLU A 306 6.78 5.37 -9.52
N VAL A 307 8.00 5.83 -9.67
CA VAL A 307 9.17 4.98 -9.79
C VAL A 307 10.14 5.34 -8.67
N GLN A 308 10.29 4.46 -7.70
CA GLN A 308 11.28 4.64 -6.62
C GLN A 308 12.70 4.34 -7.10
N ALA A 309 13.64 5.16 -6.69
CA ALA A 309 15.04 4.91 -6.92
C ALA A 309 15.48 3.61 -6.22
N PRO A 310 16.41 2.84 -6.77
CA PRO A 310 17.03 1.72 -6.07
C PRO A 310 17.69 2.17 -4.75
N ILE A 311 17.73 1.28 -3.76
CA ILE A 311 18.54 1.51 -2.56
C ILE A 311 20.02 1.34 -2.97
N TYR A 312 20.86 2.28 -2.54
CA TYR A 312 22.27 2.27 -2.85
C TYR A 312 23.08 2.61 -1.59
N ASP A 313 23.86 1.64 -1.13
CA ASP A 313 24.93 1.84 -0.16
C ASP A 313 26.29 1.72 -0.87
N PRO A 314 27.11 2.79 -0.89
CA PRO A 314 28.43 2.75 -1.52
C PRO A 314 29.42 1.79 -0.84
N ASN A 315 29.15 1.38 0.40
CA ASN A 315 29.99 0.47 1.19
C ASN A 315 29.67 -1.01 0.96
N GLU A 316 28.55 -1.34 0.32
CA GLU A 316 28.22 -2.71 -0.05
C GLU A 316 29.03 -3.18 -1.26
N GLU A 317 29.44 -4.45 -1.22
CA GLU A 317 30.12 -5.12 -2.34
C GLU A 317 29.18 -5.16 -3.56
N PRO A 318 29.63 -4.71 -4.75
CA PRO A 318 28.80 -4.74 -5.95
C PRO A 318 28.63 -6.16 -6.48
N VAL A 319 27.51 -6.43 -7.13
CA VAL A 319 27.26 -7.69 -7.87
C VAL A 319 28.23 -7.85 -9.04
N MET A 320 28.60 -6.74 -9.69
CA MET A 320 29.68 -6.68 -10.68
C MET A 320 30.53 -5.43 -10.44
N ASP A 321 31.83 -5.64 -10.29
CA ASP A 321 32.81 -4.57 -10.28
C ASP A 321 33.18 -4.11 -11.71
N ASN A 322 34.01 -3.13 -11.81
CA ASN A 322 34.46 -2.60 -13.11
C ASN A 322 35.21 -3.65 -13.97
N ASN A 323 35.96 -4.58 -13.33
CA ASN A 323 36.67 -5.63 -14.07
C ASN A 323 35.68 -6.59 -14.71
N ARG A 324 34.69 -7.04 -13.97
CA ARG A 324 33.63 -7.92 -14.51
C ARG A 324 32.82 -7.25 -15.63
N ILE A 325 32.51 -5.96 -15.48
CA ILE A 325 31.84 -5.19 -16.54
C ILE A 325 32.66 -5.17 -17.82
N ARG A 326 33.98 -4.99 -17.73
CA ARG A 326 34.91 -4.97 -18.89
C ARG A 326 35.07 -6.33 -19.57
N GLU A 327 34.83 -7.42 -18.86
CA GLU A 327 34.77 -8.76 -19.46
C GLU A 327 33.53 -8.95 -20.32
N LEU A 328 32.38 -8.37 -19.89
CA LEU A 328 31.11 -8.52 -20.57
C LEU A 328 30.90 -7.49 -21.69
N LEU A 329 31.25 -6.22 -21.46
CA LEU A 329 31.05 -5.13 -22.42
C LEU A 329 32.29 -4.88 -23.25
N PRO A 330 32.16 -4.65 -24.58
CA PRO A 330 33.26 -4.29 -25.43
C PRO A 330 33.73 -2.84 -25.25
N HIS A 331 32.90 -1.99 -24.62
CA HIS A 331 33.18 -0.57 -24.43
C HIS A 331 34.44 -0.33 -23.60
N ARG A 332 35.22 0.70 -23.98
CA ARG A 332 36.42 1.16 -23.28
C ARG A 332 36.36 2.68 -23.15
N TYR A 333 37.31 3.27 -22.41
CA TYR A 333 37.44 4.71 -22.32
C TYR A 333 37.48 5.37 -23.71
N PRO A 334 36.73 6.47 -23.97
CA PRO A 334 35.88 7.18 -23.02
C PRO A 334 34.39 6.71 -22.98
N MET A 335 34.04 5.61 -23.66
CA MET A 335 32.66 5.15 -23.87
C MET A 335 32.19 4.09 -22.86
N GLN A 336 33.01 3.63 -21.94
CA GLN A 336 32.53 2.79 -20.84
C GLN A 336 31.94 3.69 -19.76
N LEU A 337 30.61 3.68 -19.62
CA LEU A 337 29.89 4.62 -18.77
C LEU A 337 29.29 3.99 -17.50
N VAL A 338 29.31 2.66 -17.37
CA VAL A 338 28.82 1.97 -16.15
C VAL A 338 30.02 1.63 -15.27
N ASP A 339 29.99 2.05 -14.00
CA ASP A 339 31.10 1.84 -13.06
C ASP A 339 30.95 0.55 -12.26
N LYS A 340 29.72 0.19 -11.84
CA LYS A 340 29.39 -1.05 -11.13
C LYS A 340 27.94 -1.43 -11.29
N VAL A 341 27.60 -2.70 -10.99
CA VAL A 341 26.24 -3.22 -10.91
C VAL A 341 25.95 -3.60 -9.45
N ILE A 342 24.86 -3.11 -8.89
CA ILE A 342 24.49 -3.31 -7.48
C ILE A 342 23.31 -4.28 -7.28
N ALA A 343 22.54 -4.53 -8.33
CA ALA A 343 21.51 -5.56 -8.33
C ALA A 343 21.36 -6.18 -9.70
N LEU A 344 21.14 -7.49 -9.74
CA LEU A 344 20.94 -8.26 -10.96
C LEU A 344 19.89 -9.35 -10.70
N GLY A 345 18.81 -9.30 -11.45
CA GLY A 345 17.74 -10.31 -11.47
C GLY A 345 17.63 -10.98 -12.83
N ALA A 346 16.66 -11.86 -13.01
CA ALA A 346 16.41 -12.52 -14.29
C ALA A 346 16.02 -11.52 -15.40
N ASN A 347 15.22 -10.51 -15.08
CA ASN A 347 14.67 -9.53 -16.03
C ASN A 347 15.00 -8.08 -15.68
N SER A 348 15.83 -7.82 -14.67
CA SER A 348 16.15 -6.46 -14.23
C SER A 348 17.59 -6.33 -13.76
N ILE A 349 18.13 -5.13 -13.88
CA ILE A 349 19.48 -4.78 -13.46
C ILE A 349 19.50 -3.36 -12.88
N VAL A 350 20.39 -3.13 -11.90
CA VAL A 350 20.68 -1.80 -11.39
C VAL A 350 22.18 -1.52 -11.52
N GLY A 351 22.51 -0.57 -12.39
CA GLY A 351 23.87 -0.07 -12.58
C GLY A 351 24.10 1.27 -11.93
N VAL A 352 25.37 1.63 -11.76
CA VAL A 352 25.83 2.88 -11.15
C VAL A 352 26.82 3.57 -12.06
N LYS A 353 26.69 4.89 -12.22
CA LYS A 353 27.67 5.79 -12.81
C LYS A 353 28.00 6.91 -11.83
N ASN A 354 29.27 7.05 -11.47
CA ASN A 354 29.76 8.22 -10.76
C ASN A 354 30.19 9.29 -11.76
N VAL A 355 29.51 10.42 -11.74
CA VAL A 355 29.81 11.53 -12.66
C VAL A 355 30.90 12.40 -12.05
N THR A 356 32.11 12.29 -12.55
CA THR A 356 33.26 13.08 -12.05
C THR A 356 33.54 14.28 -12.92
N SER A 357 34.27 15.27 -12.39
CA SER A 357 34.73 16.44 -13.16
C SER A 357 35.75 16.08 -14.27
N ASN A 358 36.33 14.87 -14.23
CA ASN A 358 37.33 14.38 -15.17
C ASN A 358 36.70 13.72 -16.41
N GLU A 359 35.39 13.70 -16.54
CA GLU A 359 34.75 13.16 -17.73
C GLU A 359 35.08 14.01 -18.96
N PRO A 360 35.54 13.40 -20.09
CA PRO A 360 36.05 14.15 -21.25
C PRO A 360 34.99 15.02 -21.92
N PHE A 361 33.71 14.68 -21.81
CA PHE A 361 32.63 15.45 -22.43
C PHE A 361 32.40 16.82 -21.74
N PHE A 362 32.86 17.04 -20.50
CA PHE A 362 32.75 18.35 -19.86
C PHE A 362 33.68 19.42 -20.44
N GLN A 363 34.68 19.03 -21.23
CA GLN A 363 35.51 19.99 -21.99
C GLN A 363 34.67 20.79 -22.99
N GLY A 364 33.56 20.22 -23.49
CA GLY A 364 32.72 20.85 -24.49
C GLY A 364 31.24 21.04 -24.04
N HIS A 365 30.73 20.31 -23.05
CA HIS A 365 29.32 20.29 -22.74
C HIS A 365 28.99 20.61 -21.25
N PHE A 366 29.13 21.83 -20.77
CA PHE A 366 29.64 23.05 -21.37
C PHE A 366 30.76 23.60 -20.49
N PRO A 367 31.78 24.29 -21.00
CA PRO A 367 32.94 24.70 -20.20
C PRO A 367 32.62 25.55 -18.97
N GLN A 368 31.54 26.36 -19.02
CA GLN A 368 31.14 27.24 -17.91
C GLN A 368 30.03 26.66 -17.05
N GLU A 369 29.28 25.68 -17.56
CA GLU A 369 28.18 24.99 -16.85
C GLU A 369 28.22 23.51 -17.24
N PRO A 370 29.04 22.68 -16.57
CA PRO A 370 29.18 21.27 -16.93
C PRO A 370 27.91 20.50 -16.65
N VAL A 371 27.37 19.87 -17.69
CA VAL A 371 26.17 19.01 -17.64
C VAL A 371 26.50 17.75 -18.42
N MET A 372 26.20 16.58 -17.85
CA MET A 372 26.34 15.31 -18.56
C MET A 372 25.38 15.29 -19.75
N PRO A 373 25.87 15.03 -20.97
CA PRO A 373 25.01 14.97 -22.16
C PRO A 373 23.91 13.94 -21.99
N GLY A 374 22.66 14.35 -22.23
CA GLY A 374 21.49 13.46 -22.05
C GLY A 374 21.58 12.19 -22.90
N VAL A 375 22.13 12.30 -24.11
CA VAL A 375 22.36 11.14 -24.99
C VAL A 375 23.35 10.13 -24.39
N LEU A 376 24.33 10.58 -23.61
CA LEU A 376 25.29 9.69 -22.92
C LEU A 376 24.64 9.06 -21.66
N LEU A 377 23.64 9.69 -21.06
CA LEU A 377 22.82 9.04 -20.03
C LEU A 377 22.03 7.86 -20.61
N VAL A 378 21.44 8.03 -21.80
CA VAL A 378 20.73 6.94 -22.50
C VAL A 378 21.71 5.83 -22.90
N GLU A 379 22.88 6.17 -23.38
CA GLU A 379 23.93 5.20 -23.67
C GLU A 379 24.36 4.41 -22.43
N ALA A 380 24.64 5.08 -21.31
CA ALA A 380 25.01 4.43 -20.05
C ALA A 380 23.90 3.46 -19.56
N MET A 381 22.63 3.87 -19.68
CA MET A 381 21.49 3.04 -19.35
C MET A 381 21.42 1.80 -20.24
N SER A 382 21.69 1.94 -21.53
CA SER A 382 21.67 0.80 -22.46
C SER A 382 22.83 -0.15 -22.25
N GLN A 383 24.01 0.36 -21.89
CA GLN A 383 25.13 -0.48 -21.47
C GLN A 383 24.75 -1.32 -20.25
N CYS A 384 24.06 -0.70 -19.27
CA CYS A 384 23.49 -1.42 -18.13
C CYS A 384 22.52 -2.53 -18.58
N GLY A 385 21.61 -2.25 -19.52
CA GLY A 385 20.75 -3.26 -20.13
C GLY A 385 21.50 -4.35 -20.91
N GLY A 386 22.57 -3.97 -21.59
CA GLY A 386 23.48 -4.90 -22.26
C GLY A 386 24.12 -5.90 -21.29
N LEU A 387 24.55 -5.45 -20.11
CA LEU A 387 25.09 -6.31 -19.05
C LEU A 387 24.05 -7.35 -18.57
N LEU A 388 22.77 -6.97 -18.46
CA LEU A 388 21.71 -7.89 -18.09
C LEU A 388 21.61 -9.07 -19.07
N VAL A 389 21.71 -8.81 -20.36
CA VAL A 389 21.55 -9.84 -21.39
C VAL A 389 22.85 -10.61 -21.61
N LEU A 390 23.99 -9.94 -21.69
CA LEU A 390 25.28 -10.57 -21.92
C LEU A 390 25.69 -11.50 -20.76
N ASN A 391 25.30 -11.20 -19.55
CA ASN A 391 25.56 -12.08 -18.40
C ASN A 391 24.78 -13.42 -18.45
N GLN A 392 23.80 -13.55 -19.33
CA GLN A 392 23.00 -14.78 -19.53
C GLN A 392 23.44 -15.58 -20.75
N ILE A 393 24.47 -15.14 -21.48
CA ILE A 393 24.95 -15.74 -22.72
C ILE A 393 26.31 -16.38 -22.47
N GLU A 394 26.53 -17.55 -23.09
CA GLU A 394 27.86 -18.17 -23.17
C GLU A 394 28.76 -17.36 -24.12
N ASP A 395 30.06 -17.26 -23.80
CA ASP A 395 31.07 -16.53 -24.56
C ASP A 395 30.68 -15.03 -24.81
N PRO A 396 30.33 -14.23 -23.78
CA PRO A 396 29.82 -12.87 -23.94
C PRO A 396 30.79 -11.95 -24.74
N GLU A 397 32.09 -12.21 -24.71
CA GLU A 397 33.10 -11.47 -25.45
C GLU A 397 32.97 -11.60 -26.97
N ARG A 398 32.21 -12.60 -27.44
CA ARG A 398 31.93 -12.82 -28.87
C ARG A 398 30.64 -12.14 -29.34
N TRP A 399 30.01 -11.34 -28.49
CA TRP A 399 28.75 -10.71 -28.80
C TRP A 399 28.84 -9.19 -28.74
N SER A 400 28.16 -8.54 -29.65
CA SER A 400 28.01 -7.08 -29.67
C SER A 400 26.54 -6.71 -29.57
N THR A 401 26.27 -5.55 -28.99
CA THR A 401 24.92 -5.02 -28.84
C THR A 401 24.80 -3.73 -29.63
N TYR A 402 23.74 -3.61 -30.44
CA TYR A 402 23.48 -2.43 -31.26
C TYR A 402 22.05 -1.93 -31.00
N PHE A 403 21.91 -0.62 -30.88
CA PHE A 403 20.58 -0.02 -30.84
C PHE A 403 19.85 -0.24 -32.18
N LEU A 404 18.60 -0.65 -32.07
CA LEU A 404 17.64 -0.62 -33.19
C LEU A 404 16.68 0.57 -33.06
N LYS A 405 16.33 0.92 -31.84
CA LYS A 405 15.33 1.96 -31.59
C LYS A 405 15.47 2.52 -30.17
N ILE A 406 15.20 3.81 -30.02
CA ILE A 406 15.10 4.50 -28.73
C ILE A 406 13.78 5.28 -28.74
N ASP A 407 12.93 5.03 -27.74
CA ASP A 407 11.61 5.60 -27.63
C ASP A 407 11.39 6.27 -26.27
N ASP A 408 10.40 7.14 -26.20
CA ASP A 408 9.87 7.74 -24.97
C ASP A 408 10.94 8.37 -24.06
N VAL A 409 11.97 8.93 -24.66
CA VAL A 409 13.05 9.58 -23.92
C VAL A 409 12.55 10.87 -23.31
N LYS A 410 12.72 11.00 -21.99
CA LYS A 410 12.40 12.21 -21.25
C LYS A 410 13.56 12.56 -20.33
N PHE A 411 14.10 13.77 -20.47
CA PHE A 411 15.06 14.36 -19.55
C PHE A 411 14.34 15.29 -18.60
N ARG A 412 14.42 15.01 -17.31
CA ARG A 412 13.66 15.71 -16.28
C ARG A 412 14.51 16.70 -15.48
N GLN A 413 15.77 16.38 -15.29
CA GLN A 413 16.72 17.19 -14.54
C GLN A 413 18.13 17.06 -15.14
N LYS A 414 18.96 18.10 -14.92
CA LYS A 414 20.39 18.06 -15.27
C LYS A 414 21.13 17.08 -14.36
N VAL A 415 22.11 16.40 -14.91
CA VAL A 415 23.09 15.59 -14.19
C VAL A 415 24.43 16.32 -14.29
N VAL A 416 25.07 16.57 -13.18
CA VAL A 416 26.25 17.43 -13.06
C VAL A 416 27.41 16.71 -12.37
N PRO A 417 28.66 17.21 -12.45
CA PRO A 417 29.78 16.65 -11.71
C PRO A 417 29.51 16.56 -10.22
N GLY A 418 29.77 15.40 -9.61
CA GLY A 418 29.47 15.07 -8.21
C GLY A 418 28.21 14.22 -8.03
N ASP A 419 27.37 14.09 -9.06
CA ASP A 419 26.20 13.21 -9.00
C ASP A 419 26.60 11.73 -9.12
N THR A 420 25.86 10.87 -8.42
CA THR A 420 25.85 9.43 -8.66
C THR A 420 24.52 9.06 -9.32
N VAL A 421 24.59 8.53 -10.54
CA VAL A 421 23.42 8.12 -11.31
C VAL A 421 23.18 6.62 -11.12
N LEU A 422 21.98 6.25 -10.71
CA LEU A 422 21.53 4.87 -10.68
C LEU A 422 20.66 4.58 -11.90
N PHE A 423 20.95 3.49 -12.61
CA PHE A 423 20.16 3.01 -13.75
C PHE A 423 19.36 1.79 -13.32
N ARG A 424 18.03 1.86 -13.28
CA ARG A 424 17.17 0.71 -13.16
C ARG A 424 16.63 0.37 -14.53
N VAL A 425 16.98 -0.80 -15.06
CA VAL A 425 16.62 -1.26 -16.40
C VAL A 425 15.89 -2.60 -16.29
N GLU A 426 14.79 -2.73 -17.01
CA GLU A 426 13.94 -3.93 -17.00
C GLU A 426 13.67 -4.38 -18.44
N LEU A 427 13.71 -5.71 -18.67
CA LEU A 427 13.24 -6.33 -19.91
C LEU A 427 11.70 -6.24 -19.97
N LEU A 428 11.16 -5.76 -21.09
CA LEU A 428 9.72 -5.71 -21.33
C LEU A 428 9.13 -7.06 -21.79
N GLY A 429 10.00 -8.03 -22.05
CA GLY A 429 9.63 -9.38 -22.45
C GLY A 429 10.87 -10.24 -22.71
N PRO A 430 10.71 -11.51 -23.05
CA PRO A 430 11.83 -12.40 -23.32
C PRO A 430 12.61 -11.93 -24.56
N VAL A 431 13.94 -12.13 -24.53
CA VAL A 431 14.80 -11.90 -25.71
C VAL A 431 14.42 -12.90 -26.81
N ARG A 432 14.09 -12.39 -27.99
CA ARG A 432 13.70 -13.23 -29.16
C ARG A 432 14.55 -12.85 -30.37
N HIS A 433 15.12 -13.87 -31.03
CA HIS A 433 15.97 -13.70 -32.22
C HIS A 433 17.10 -12.66 -32.02
N GLY A 434 17.68 -12.60 -30.83
CA GLY A 434 18.68 -11.63 -30.46
C GLY A 434 18.16 -10.20 -30.26
N ILE A 435 16.84 -9.99 -30.24
CA ILE A 435 16.22 -8.67 -29.99
C ILE A 435 15.72 -8.62 -28.56
N SER A 436 16.14 -7.56 -27.84
CA SER A 436 15.71 -7.23 -26.48
C SER A 436 15.02 -5.88 -26.47
N SER A 437 13.85 -5.77 -25.84
CA SER A 437 13.16 -4.51 -25.58
C SER A 437 13.20 -4.21 -24.10
N MET A 438 13.60 -3.01 -23.73
CA MET A 438 13.85 -2.63 -22.35
C MET A 438 13.25 -1.26 -22.03
N LYS A 439 12.94 -1.05 -20.76
CA LYS A 439 12.60 0.26 -20.19
C LYS A 439 13.54 0.56 -19.05
N GLY A 440 14.01 1.80 -18.98
CA GLY A 440 14.91 2.21 -17.92
C GLY A 440 14.55 3.56 -17.32
N TYR A 441 14.93 3.72 -16.07
CA TYR A 441 14.84 4.95 -15.30
C TYR A 441 16.22 5.28 -14.73
N MET A 442 16.54 6.57 -14.72
CA MET A 442 17.80 7.09 -14.19
C MET A 442 17.50 7.99 -12.99
N PHE A 443 18.25 7.81 -11.92
CA PHE A 443 18.03 8.50 -10.66
C PHE A 443 19.30 9.21 -10.18
N VAL A 444 19.12 10.39 -9.57
CA VAL A 444 20.12 11.04 -8.70
C VAL A 444 19.43 11.23 -7.34
N GLY A 445 19.92 10.55 -6.31
CA GLY A 445 19.20 10.41 -5.05
C GLY A 445 17.85 9.75 -5.29
N ASP A 446 16.76 10.35 -4.78
CA ASP A 446 15.39 9.84 -4.92
C ASP A 446 14.68 10.30 -6.20
N ARG A 447 15.32 11.12 -7.03
CA ARG A 447 14.67 11.80 -8.15
C ARG A 447 14.95 11.12 -9.46
N VAL A 448 13.94 10.88 -10.28
CA VAL A 448 14.09 10.46 -11.67
C VAL A 448 14.64 11.64 -12.47
N VAL A 449 15.84 11.51 -13.00
CA VAL A 449 16.50 12.54 -13.84
C VAL A 449 16.25 12.32 -15.32
N ALA A 450 16.11 11.06 -15.75
CA ALA A 450 15.69 10.71 -17.09
C ALA A 450 15.04 9.33 -17.13
N GLU A 451 14.33 9.06 -18.24
CA GLU A 451 13.74 7.77 -18.57
C GLU A 451 13.78 7.53 -20.07
N ALA A 452 13.83 6.27 -20.47
CA ALA A 452 13.74 5.89 -21.88
C ALA A 452 13.29 4.43 -22.01
N SER A 453 12.71 4.11 -23.18
CA SER A 453 12.54 2.75 -23.67
C SER A 453 13.49 2.55 -24.85
N PHE A 454 14.07 1.37 -24.99
CA PHE A 454 14.96 1.07 -26.11
C PHE A 454 14.87 -0.39 -26.53
N THR A 455 15.17 -0.62 -27.79
CA THR A 455 15.31 -1.96 -28.39
C THR A 455 16.72 -2.12 -28.90
N ALA A 456 17.37 -3.19 -28.49
CA ALA A 456 18.72 -3.53 -28.93
C ALA A 456 18.75 -4.90 -29.58
N GLN A 457 19.65 -5.08 -30.56
CA GLN A 457 19.99 -6.35 -31.15
C GLN A 457 21.33 -6.84 -30.63
N ILE A 458 21.36 -8.11 -30.26
CA ILE A 458 22.56 -8.82 -29.82
C ILE A 458 23.01 -9.69 -30.99
N VAL A 459 24.24 -9.50 -31.46
CA VAL A 459 24.80 -10.15 -32.64
C VAL A 459 26.09 -10.84 -32.25
N LYS A 460 26.24 -12.10 -32.65
CA LYS A 460 27.47 -12.85 -32.48
C LYS A 460 28.51 -12.31 -33.47
N ASN A 461 29.69 -11.93 -32.96
CA ASN A 461 30.82 -11.51 -33.79
C ASN A 461 31.36 -12.72 -34.59
N LYS A 462 31.80 -12.47 -35.80
CA LYS A 462 32.38 -13.51 -36.66
C LYS A 462 33.67 -14.08 -36.10
#